data_a44d0691e149d43c23e926cb5c3cd494
#
_entry.id   a44d0691e149d43c23e926cb5c3cd494
#
_cell.length_a   1.000
_cell.length_b   1.000
_cell.length_c   1.000
_cell.angle_alpha   90.00
_cell.angle_beta   90.00
_cell.angle_gamma   90.00
#
_symmetry.space_group_name_H-M   'P 1'
#
loop_
_entity.id
_entity.type
_entity.pdbx_description
1 polymer ?
#
loop_
_entity_poly.entity_id
_entity_poly.type
_entity_poly.pdbx_seq_one_letter_code
_entity_poly.pdbx_strand_id
1 'polypeptide(L)'
;MRVKILGSAAGGGFPQWNCACSNCRRIREGSLRGSQRTQVQVAVSSDDGPWFLLSASPDLPRQIEAFPKLQPATRSRETPIGAFVLPGADLDQILGLIMLRESQPLRVYATPSVRGIIMDNNIIFGMVRKQITWDYLTPDREFEMASVNGAKSGIKCLPFALSGNYPHFVDPVLAASLPSADALLGLRLQSPSGRSLVYMPGVPSIEQAWLKHLEACDLLLFDGTFCTDDELVRIQGTGRTARQMGHMPVSGPDGSLAGLAHLQRSRKVYIHVNNTNPILDEDSPERRSVRDAGWEVAHDGMEFDL
;
A
#
# COMPACT_ATOMS: atom_id res chain seq x y z
N MET A 1 10.98 11.71 10.06
CA MET A 1 9.69 10.95 9.94
C MET A 1 10.04 9.47 9.96
N ARG A 2 9.46 8.74 10.92
CA ARG A 2 9.61 7.28 10.99
C ARG A 2 8.63 6.61 10.05
N VAL A 3 9.11 5.61 9.31
CA VAL A 3 8.30 4.79 8.39
C VAL A 3 8.48 3.33 8.76
N LYS A 4 7.40 2.60 8.97
CA LYS A 4 7.38 1.17 9.29
C LYS A 4 6.53 0.43 8.29
N ILE A 5 7.09 -0.57 7.62
CA ILE A 5 6.32 -1.51 6.80
C ILE A 5 5.73 -2.57 7.73
N LEU A 6 4.42 -2.56 7.89
CA LEU A 6 3.69 -3.52 8.71
C LEU A 6 3.35 -4.77 7.90
N GLY A 7 3.03 -4.60 6.62
CA GLY A 7 2.77 -5.66 5.67
C GLY A 7 3.28 -5.30 4.28
N SER A 8 3.79 -6.26 3.55
CA SER A 8 4.51 -6.04 2.29
C SER A 8 4.00 -6.86 1.09
N ALA A 9 3.06 -7.80 1.31
CA ALA A 9 2.46 -8.59 0.25
C ALA A 9 1.25 -7.91 -0.38
N ALA A 10 0.90 -8.31 -1.60
CA ALA A 10 -0.36 -8.02 -2.25
C ALA A 10 -1.54 -8.77 -1.59
N GLY A 11 -2.74 -8.58 -2.10
CA GLY A 11 -3.95 -9.23 -1.62
C GLY A 11 -3.81 -10.75 -1.48
N GLY A 12 -4.22 -11.27 -0.30
CA GLY A 12 -4.08 -12.68 0.08
C GLY A 12 -2.82 -13.03 0.86
N GLY A 13 -1.84 -12.13 0.97
CA GLY A 13 -0.63 -12.35 1.75
C GLY A 13 0.34 -13.39 1.15
N PHE A 14 1.42 -13.68 1.88
CA PHE A 14 2.40 -14.69 1.49
C PHE A 14 2.82 -15.57 2.68
N PRO A 15 2.59 -16.91 2.64
CA PRO A 15 1.93 -17.67 1.57
C PRO A 15 0.43 -17.38 1.50
N GLN A 16 -0.14 -17.38 0.30
CA GLN A 16 -1.58 -17.22 0.12
C GLN A 16 -2.30 -18.53 0.48
N TRP A 17 -3.41 -18.44 1.22
CA TRP A 17 -4.07 -19.56 1.88
C TRP A 17 -4.48 -20.70 0.93
N ASN A 18 -4.91 -20.40 -0.28
CA ASN A 18 -5.38 -21.36 -1.31
C ASN A 18 -4.37 -21.60 -2.44
N CYS A 19 -3.11 -21.16 -2.30
CA CYS A 19 -2.10 -21.26 -3.35
C CYS A 19 -1.04 -22.33 -3.04
N ALA A 20 -0.73 -23.14 -4.05
CA ALA A 20 0.33 -24.14 -4.04
C ALA A 20 1.43 -23.86 -5.10
N CYS A 21 1.59 -22.61 -5.55
CA CYS A 21 2.71 -22.25 -6.42
C CYS A 21 4.06 -22.54 -5.74
N SER A 22 5.13 -22.55 -6.52
CA SER A 22 6.47 -22.87 -6.01
C SER A 22 6.82 -22.08 -4.76
N ASN A 23 6.61 -20.75 -4.75
CA ASN A 23 6.91 -19.90 -3.62
C ASN A 23 6.07 -20.28 -2.37
N CYS A 24 4.74 -20.39 -2.52
CA CYS A 24 3.85 -20.70 -1.40
C CYS A 24 4.11 -22.07 -0.79
N ARG A 25 4.46 -23.07 -1.60
CA ARG A 25 4.83 -24.40 -1.13
C ARG A 25 6.16 -24.35 -0.38
N ARG A 26 7.20 -23.80 -1.01
CA ARG A 26 8.55 -23.75 -0.45
C ARG A 26 8.64 -22.95 0.85
N ILE A 27 7.89 -21.84 0.98
CA ILE A 27 7.90 -21.07 2.24
C ILE A 27 7.21 -21.84 3.38
N ARG A 28 6.16 -22.61 3.10
CA ARG A 28 5.52 -23.48 4.09
C ARG A 28 6.42 -24.63 4.53
N GLU A 29 7.22 -25.16 3.61
CA GLU A 29 8.19 -26.23 3.84
C GLU A 29 9.51 -25.71 4.48
N GLY A 30 9.71 -24.41 4.59
CA GLY A 30 10.94 -23.81 5.09
C GLY A 30 12.14 -23.91 4.13
N SER A 31 11.89 -24.21 2.84
CA SER A 31 12.93 -24.37 1.80
C SER A 31 13.11 -23.13 0.91
N LEU A 32 12.26 -22.10 1.05
CA LEU A 32 12.44 -20.81 0.38
C LEU A 32 13.24 -19.87 1.29
N ARG A 33 14.27 -19.25 0.74
CA ARG A 33 14.99 -18.19 1.45
C ARG A 33 14.20 -16.89 1.35
N GLY A 34 13.57 -16.52 2.46
CA GLY A 34 12.68 -15.37 2.57
C GLY A 34 11.80 -15.47 3.81
N SER A 35 10.80 -14.61 3.92
CA SER A 35 9.88 -14.58 5.06
C SER A 35 8.43 -14.56 4.62
N GLN A 36 7.54 -15.06 5.47
CA GLN A 36 6.09 -14.86 5.33
C GLN A 36 5.76 -13.36 5.42
N ARG A 37 4.69 -12.93 4.74
CA ARG A 37 4.30 -11.53 4.66
C ARG A 37 2.80 -11.37 4.79
N THR A 38 2.40 -10.38 5.56
CA THR A 38 1.02 -9.90 5.62
C THR A 38 0.73 -8.93 4.48
N GLN A 39 -0.53 -8.68 4.21
CA GLN A 39 -0.98 -7.79 3.15
C GLN A 39 -0.57 -6.35 3.44
N VAL A 40 -0.41 -5.57 2.38
CA VAL A 40 0.21 -4.24 2.40
C VAL A 40 -0.35 -3.30 3.45
N GLN A 41 0.56 -2.73 4.24
CA GLN A 41 0.28 -1.72 5.24
C GLN A 41 1.55 -0.97 5.59
N VAL A 42 1.52 0.35 5.57
CA VAL A 42 2.64 1.19 5.99
C VAL A 42 2.19 2.12 7.11
N ALA A 43 2.99 2.26 8.14
CA ALA A 43 2.78 3.20 9.22
C ALA A 43 3.83 4.32 9.16
N VAL A 44 3.39 5.57 9.31
CA VAL A 44 4.27 6.74 9.38
C VAL A 44 3.98 7.57 10.63
N SER A 45 5.01 8.15 11.23
CA SER A 45 4.88 9.02 12.39
C SER A 45 5.95 10.11 12.36
N SER A 46 5.62 11.31 12.84
CA SER A 46 6.62 12.32 13.16
C SER A 46 7.07 12.14 14.61
N ASP A 47 8.36 11.90 14.83
CA ASP A 47 8.99 11.72 16.13
C ASP A 47 8.18 10.80 17.08
N ASP A 48 7.68 11.30 18.20
CA ASP A 48 6.86 10.54 19.17
C ASP A 48 5.36 10.78 19.01
N GLY A 49 4.93 11.27 17.85
CA GLY A 49 3.52 11.53 17.54
C GLY A 49 2.70 10.25 17.29
N PRO A 50 1.41 10.43 17.00
CA PRO A 50 0.54 9.32 16.60
C PRO A 50 0.99 8.72 15.26
N TRP A 51 0.60 7.48 15.04
CA TRP A 51 0.89 6.77 13.81
C TRP A 51 -0.24 6.96 12.79
N PHE A 52 0.13 7.26 11.55
CA PHE A 52 -0.78 7.35 10.41
C PHE A 52 -0.57 6.13 9.53
N LEU A 53 -1.65 5.46 9.17
CA LEU A 53 -1.59 4.22 8.41
C LEU A 53 -1.96 4.49 6.95
N LEU A 54 -1.07 4.13 6.03
CA LEU A 54 -1.32 4.18 4.60
C LEU A 54 -1.90 2.83 4.20
N SER A 55 -3.14 2.83 3.69
CA SER A 55 -4.02 1.67 3.53
C SER A 55 -4.64 1.17 4.86
N ALA A 56 -5.56 0.21 4.78
CA ALA A 56 -6.18 -0.48 5.90
C ALA A 56 -6.25 -1.98 5.61
N SER A 57 -5.16 -2.68 5.88
CA SER A 57 -4.96 -4.10 5.59
C SER A 57 -5.94 -5.01 6.36
N PRO A 58 -6.47 -6.09 5.76
CA PRO A 58 -7.20 -7.13 6.49
C PRO A 58 -6.40 -7.76 7.63
N ASP A 59 -5.06 -7.77 7.54
CA ASP A 59 -4.15 -8.30 8.54
C ASP A 59 -3.85 -7.31 9.69
N LEU A 60 -4.50 -6.15 9.70
CA LEU A 60 -4.20 -5.06 10.62
C LEU A 60 -4.17 -5.46 12.11
N PRO A 61 -5.09 -6.29 12.65
CA PRO A 61 -4.99 -6.73 14.04
C PRO A 61 -3.68 -7.46 14.34
N ARG A 62 -3.24 -8.35 13.44
CA ARG A 62 -1.96 -9.07 13.56
C ARG A 62 -0.76 -8.12 13.44
N GLN A 63 -0.86 -7.12 12.56
CA GLN A 63 0.18 -6.12 12.35
C GLN A 63 0.32 -5.19 13.57
N ILE A 64 -0.79 -4.84 14.24
CA ILE A 64 -0.79 -4.09 15.51
C ILE A 64 -0.06 -4.91 16.59
N GLU A 65 -0.40 -6.18 16.75
CA GLU A 65 0.25 -7.05 17.74
C GLU A 65 1.76 -7.21 17.48
N ALA A 66 2.18 -7.22 16.21
CA ALA A 66 3.59 -7.30 15.83
C ALA A 66 4.37 -5.98 16.02
N PHE A 67 3.69 -4.85 16.26
CA PHE A 67 4.32 -3.54 16.43
C PHE A 67 3.87 -2.83 17.69
N PRO A 68 4.60 -2.98 18.81
CA PRO A 68 4.21 -2.46 20.13
C PRO A 68 3.85 -0.97 20.18
N LYS A 69 4.37 -0.15 19.26
CA LYS A 69 4.03 1.28 19.17
C LYS A 69 2.60 1.55 18.66
N LEU A 70 1.90 0.55 18.15
CA LEU A 70 0.48 0.62 17.78
C LEU A 70 -0.45 0.03 18.84
N GLN A 71 0.11 -0.57 19.90
CA GLN A 71 -0.67 -1.16 20.97
C GLN A 71 -1.10 -0.09 21.99
N PRO A 72 -2.22 -0.31 22.72
CA PRO A 72 -2.61 0.55 23.84
C PRO A 72 -1.54 0.59 24.91
N ALA A 73 -1.18 1.77 25.42
CA ALA A 73 -0.11 1.93 26.40
C ALA A 73 -0.62 2.09 27.84
N THR A 74 -1.74 2.81 28.04
CA THR A 74 -2.15 3.24 29.40
C THR A 74 -3.60 2.95 29.74
N ARG A 75 -4.49 2.84 28.75
CA ARG A 75 -5.93 2.70 28.95
C ARG A 75 -6.48 1.47 28.23
N SER A 76 -7.51 0.87 28.78
CA SER A 76 -8.34 -0.07 28.03
C SER A 76 -9.09 0.69 26.93
N ARG A 77 -9.06 0.21 25.70
CA ARG A 77 -9.80 0.81 24.59
C ARG A 77 -9.24 2.17 24.14
N GLU A 78 -7.93 2.27 23.95
CA GLU A 78 -7.27 3.38 23.29
C GLU A 78 -6.49 2.88 22.07
N THR A 79 -6.12 3.80 21.16
CA THR A 79 -5.27 3.49 20.03
C THR A 79 -4.33 4.66 19.73
N PRO A 80 -3.05 4.39 19.47
CA PRO A 80 -2.10 5.39 18.99
C PRO A 80 -2.23 5.68 17.47
N ILE A 81 -3.20 5.05 16.80
CA ILE A 81 -3.48 5.32 15.38
C ILE A 81 -4.18 6.67 15.27
N GLY A 82 -3.53 7.63 14.61
CA GLY A 82 -4.07 8.96 14.37
C GLY A 82 -5.10 9.01 13.27
N ALA A 83 -4.80 8.39 12.13
CA ALA A 83 -5.70 8.29 10.98
C ALA A 83 -5.25 7.22 9.99
N PHE A 84 -6.15 6.91 9.05
CA PHE A 84 -5.88 6.13 7.84
C PHE A 84 -5.85 7.04 6.62
N VAL A 85 -4.99 6.75 5.65
CA VAL A 85 -4.97 7.39 4.33
C VAL A 85 -5.13 6.29 3.29
N LEU A 86 -6.25 6.29 2.57
CA LEU A 86 -6.58 5.25 1.60
C LEU A 86 -6.22 5.71 0.18
N PRO A 87 -5.26 5.06 -0.48
CA PRO A 87 -4.90 5.40 -1.85
C PRO A 87 -5.91 4.89 -2.90
N GLY A 88 -6.74 3.92 -2.55
CA GLY A 88 -7.75 3.31 -3.40
C GLY A 88 -8.78 2.54 -2.60
N ALA A 89 -9.61 1.75 -3.31
CA ALA A 89 -10.68 0.96 -2.72
C ALA A 89 -10.45 -0.57 -2.79
N ASP A 90 -9.22 -1.02 -3.11
CA ASP A 90 -8.93 -2.45 -3.16
C ASP A 90 -9.11 -3.11 -1.79
N LEU A 91 -9.59 -4.36 -1.77
CA LEU A 91 -9.98 -5.02 -0.53
C LEU A 91 -8.84 -5.14 0.49
N ASP A 92 -7.62 -5.37 0.02
CA ASP A 92 -6.42 -5.43 0.86
C ASP A 92 -6.00 -4.06 1.41
N GLN A 93 -6.61 -2.97 0.91
CA GLN A 93 -6.36 -1.60 1.35
C GLN A 93 -7.49 -1.01 2.20
N ILE A 94 -8.67 -1.65 2.27
CA ILE A 94 -9.83 -1.08 2.99
C ILE A 94 -10.43 -1.99 4.05
N LEU A 95 -10.29 -3.32 3.97
CA LEU A 95 -10.98 -4.25 4.88
C LEU A 95 -10.54 -4.12 6.33
N GLY A 96 -9.35 -3.61 6.60
CA GLY A 96 -8.87 -3.34 7.96
C GLY A 96 -9.77 -2.39 8.75
N LEU A 97 -10.53 -1.51 8.08
CA LEU A 97 -11.46 -0.61 8.75
C LEU A 97 -12.57 -1.37 9.51
N ILE A 98 -13.08 -2.46 8.95
CA ILE A 98 -14.10 -3.27 9.62
C ILE A 98 -13.50 -4.21 10.68
N MET A 99 -12.20 -4.47 10.60
CA MET A 99 -11.50 -5.26 11.62
C MET A 99 -11.33 -4.48 12.94
N LEU A 100 -11.45 -3.15 12.90
CA LEU A 100 -11.34 -2.27 14.08
C LEU A 100 -12.73 -1.81 14.59
N ARG A 101 -13.71 -2.72 14.60
CA ARG A 101 -15.13 -2.43 14.95
C ARG A 101 -15.38 -2.18 16.46
N GLU A 102 -14.35 -2.19 17.30
CA GLU A 102 -14.49 -2.10 18.76
C GLU A 102 -14.81 -0.69 19.27
N SER A 103 -15.54 0.10 18.48
CA SER A 103 -16.10 1.41 18.86
C SER A 103 -15.07 2.48 19.19
N GLN A 104 -13.89 2.41 18.56
CA GLN A 104 -12.92 3.51 18.62
C GLN A 104 -13.21 4.53 17.53
N PRO A 105 -13.15 5.85 17.82
CA PRO A 105 -13.19 6.86 16.78
C PRO A 105 -12.02 6.70 15.80
N LEU A 106 -12.31 6.70 14.51
CA LEU A 106 -11.32 6.60 13.44
C LEU A 106 -11.42 7.82 12.55
N ARG A 107 -10.29 8.34 12.11
CA ARG A 107 -10.21 9.35 11.03
C ARG A 107 -9.71 8.66 9.78
N VAL A 108 -10.37 8.91 8.65
CA VAL A 108 -10.02 8.30 7.37
C VAL A 108 -9.98 9.37 6.29
N TYR A 109 -8.85 9.47 5.63
CA TYR A 109 -8.63 10.28 4.44
C TYR A 109 -8.84 9.41 3.20
N ALA A 110 -9.77 9.78 2.32
CA ALA A 110 -10.05 9.09 1.05
C ALA A 110 -10.64 10.05 0.04
N THR A 111 -10.64 9.70 -1.26
CA THR A 111 -11.40 10.46 -2.24
C THR A 111 -12.90 10.31 -1.99
N PRO A 112 -13.74 11.26 -2.45
CA PRO A 112 -15.20 11.12 -2.37
C PRO A 112 -15.70 9.80 -2.98
N SER A 113 -15.12 9.39 -4.09
CA SER A 113 -15.47 8.16 -4.81
C SER A 113 -15.12 6.90 -3.98
N VAL A 114 -13.91 6.83 -3.41
CA VAL A 114 -13.51 5.72 -2.54
C VAL A 114 -14.40 5.65 -1.29
N ARG A 115 -14.69 6.78 -0.65
CA ARG A 115 -15.64 6.81 0.47
C ARG A 115 -17.03 6.32 0.05
N GLY A 116 -17.53 6.74 -1.12
CA GLY A 116 -18.83 6.31 -1.66
C GLY A 116 -18.87 4.79 -1.89
N ILE A 117 -17.83 4.21 -2.48
CA ILE A 117 -17.69 2.76 -2.67
C ILE A 117 -17.77 2.03 -1.32
N ILE A 118 -17.02 2.50 -0.32
CA ILE A 118 -16.96 1.85 1.00
C ILE A 118 -18.28 1.98 1.73
N MET A 119 -18.84 3.18 1.85
CA MET A 119 -19.91 3.47 2.79
C MET A 119 -21.32 3.36 2.20
N ASP A 120 -21.47 3.62 0.92
CA ASP A 120 -22.79 3.72 0.30
C ASP A 120 -23.10 2.49 -0.57
N ASN A 121 -22.06 1.77 -1.01
CA ASN A 121 -22.20 0.60 -1.88
C ASN A 121 -21.80 -0.74 -1.23
N ASN A 122 -21.38 -0.73 0.05
CA ASN A 122 -21.02 -1.93 0.80
C ASN A 122 -21.66 -1.92 2.19
N ILE A 123 -22.73 -2.68 2.35
CA ILE A 123 -23.54 -2.71 3.58
C ILE A 123 -22.73 -3.08 4.84
N ILE A 124 -21.69 -3.93 4.70
CA ILE A 124 -20.89 -4.41 5.83
C ILE A 124 -20.14 -3.25 6.53
N PHE A 125 -19.71 -2.24 5.79
CA PHE A 125 -19.06 -1.06 6.37
C PHE A 125 -20.01 -0.17 7.17
N GLY A 126 -21.32 -0.40 7.07
CA GLY A 126 -22.31 0.23 7.94
C GLY A 126 -22.05 -0.01 9.43
N MET A 127 -21.35 -1.11 9.78
CA MET A 127 -20.98 -1.43 11.16
C MET A 127 -20.06 -0.38 11.79
N VAL A 128 -19.19 0.24 11.00
CA VAL A 128 -18.21 1.24 11.46
C VAL A 128 -18.59 2.67 11.10
N ARG A 129 -19.75 2.88 10.46
CA ARG A 129 -20.20 4.19 9.96
C ARG A 129 -20.16 5.29 11.00
N LYS A 130 -20.59 5.01 12.23
CA LYS A 130 -20.67 6.00 13.32
C LYS A 130 -19.31 6.32 13.95
N GLN A 131 -18.30 5.49 13.68
CA GLN A 131 -16.97 5.61 14.26
C GLN A 131 -16.02 6.40 13.37
N ILE A 132 -16.32 6.47 12.07
CA ILE A 132 -15.41 7.06 11.08
C ILE A 132 -15.77 8.52 10.81
N THR A 133 -14.79 9.40 11.02
CA THR A 133 -14.78 10.76 10.48
C THR A 133 -14.02 10.75 9.17
N TRP A 134 -14.66 11.20 8.09
CA TRP A 134 -14.10 11.24 6.76
C TRP A 134 -13.56 12.64 6.42
N ASP A 135 -12.33 12.67 5.91
CA ASP A 135 -11.74 13.84 5.25
C ASP A 135 -11.46 13.50 3.78
N TYR A 136 -11.71 14.44 2.89
CA TYR A 136 -11.62 14.18 1.47
C TYR A 136 -10.24 14.53 0.90
N LEU A 137 -9.64 13.54 0.24
CA LEU A 137 -8.47 13.72 -0.60
C LEU A 137 -8.90 14.33 -1.95
N THR A 138 -8.12 15.30 -2.40
CA THR A 138 -8.23 15.85 -3.75
C THR A 138 -6.86 15.72 -4.41
N PRO A 139 -6.74 15.06 -5.57
CA PRO A 139 -5.47 15.00 -6.29
C PRO A 139 -4.83 16.38 -6.46
N ASP A 140 -3.51 16.44 -6.33
CA ASP A 140 -2.67 17.64 -6.41
C ASP A 140 -2.95 18.74 -5.35
N ARG A 141 -3.73 18.44 -4.30
CA ARG A 141 -3.98 19.34 -3.20
C ARG A 141 -3.30 18.83 -1.93
N GLU A 142 -2.23 19.52 -1.50
CA GLU A 142 -1.51 19.22 -0.26
C GLU A 142 -2.38 19.51 0.97
N PHE A 143 -2.27 18.65 1.99
CA PHE A 143 -2.85 18.86 3.31
C PHE A 143 -1.90 18.36 4.41
N GLU A 144 -2.08 18.85 5.62
CA GLU A 144 -1.38 18.33 6.80
C GLU A 144 -2.22 17.24 7.46
N MET A 145 -1.64 16.05 7.66
CA MET A 145 -2.34 14.97 8.36
C MET A 145 -2.60 15.33 9.82
N ALA A 146 -3.81 15.03 10.29
CA ALA A 146 -4.21 15.24 11.66
C ALA A 146 -4.85 13.98 12.25
N SER A 147 -4.67 13.77 13.54
CA SER A 147 -5.29 12.67 14.27
C SER A 147 -6.78 12.92 14.52
N VAL A 148 -7.50 11.89 14.99
CA VAL A 148 -8.94 11.93 15.24
C VAL A 148 -9.35 13.07 16.19
N ASN A 149 -8.50 13.44 17.14
CA ASN A 149 -8.73 14.56 18.06
C ASN A 149 -8.34 15.95 17.48
N GLY A 150 -7.94 15.99 16.21
CA GLY A 150 -7.53 17.22 15.52
C GLY A 150 -6.08 17.63 15.71
N ALA A 151 -5.29 16.90 16.50
CA ALA A 151 -3.87 17.21 16.67
C ALA A 151 -3.11 16.97 15.34
N LYS A 152 -2.40 17.99 14.90
CA LYS A 152 -1.62 18.00 13.67
C LYS A 152 -0.35 17.18 13.84
N SER A 153 0.04 16.46 12.77
CA SER A 153 1.22 15.60 12.77
C SER A 153 2.52 16.31 12.39
N GLY A 154 2.42 17.46 11.74
CA GLY A 154 3.54 18.07 11.04
C GLY A 154 3.89 17.40 9.71
N ILE A 155 3.30 16.26 9.39
CA ILE A 155 3.52 15.57 8.12
C ILE A 155 2.51 16.08 7.09
N LYS A 156 3.00 16.61 5.97
CA LYS A 156 2.21 17.01 4.84
C LYS A 156 2.03 15.84 3.89
N CYS A 157 0.85 15.69 3.34
CA CYS A 157 0.53 14.69 2.33
C CYS A 157 0.02 15.37 1.06
N LEU A 158 0.62 15.05 -0.07
CA LEU A 158 0.19 15.44 -1.40
C LEU A 158 -0.27 14.18 -2.13
N PRO A 159 -1.58 13.92 -2.24
CA PRO A 159 -2.10 12.87 -3.11
C PRO A 159 -2.00 13.31 -4.57
N PHE A 160 -1.71 12.37 -5.46
CA PHE A 160 -1.71 12.61 -6.90
C PHE A 160 -2.35 11.43 -7.62
N ALA A 161 -3.06 11.70 -8.72
CA ALA A 161 -3.78 10.68 -9.45
C ALA A 161 -2.81 9.74 -10.19
N LEU A 162 -3.13 8.45 -10.15
CA LEU A 162 -2.60 7.41 -11.02
C LEU A 162 -3.72 6.99 -11.96
N SER A 163 -3.41 6.68 -13.22
CA SER A 163 -4.42 6.26 -14.21
C SER A 163 -4.87 4.82 -13.96
N GLY A 164 -5.48 4.59 -12.80
CA GLY A 164 -5.99 3.29 -12.37
C GLY A 164 -7.48 3.12 -12.60
N ASN A 165 -7.93 1.89 -12.38
CA ASN A 165 -9.34 1.53 -12.42
C ASN A 165 -9.86 1.30 -11.00
N TYR A 166 -11.18 1.44 -10.83
CA TYR A 166 -11.84 0.97 -9.62
C TYR A 166 -11.81 -0.54 -9.52
N PRO A 167 -11.82 -1.11 -8.29
CA PRO A 167 -11.78 -2.56 -8.09
C PRO A 167 -12.93 -3.29 -8.77
N HIS A 168 -12.72 -4.54 -9.17
CA HIS A 168 -13.71 -5.34 -9.92
C HIS A 168 -15.01 -5.66 -9.16
N PHE A 169 -15.01 -5.56 -7.84
CA PHE A 169 -16.24 -5.73 -7.07
C PHE A 169 -17.16 -4.51 -7.13
N VAL A 170 -16.68 -3.38 -7.63
CA VAL A 170 -17.51 -2.19 -7.86
C VAL A 170 -18.34 -2.43 -9.13
N ASP A 171 -19.63 -2.15 -9.04
CA ASP A 171 -20.52 -2.24 -10.19
C ASP A 171 -19.96 -1.46 -11.40
N PRO A 172 -19.87 -2.03 -12.60
CA PRO A 172 -19.25 -1.38 -13.75
C PRO A 172 -19.92 -0.06 -14.15
N VAL A 173 -21.23 0.06 -13.97
CA VAL A 173 -21.97 1.30 -14.30
C VAL A 173 -21.60 2.38 -13.27
N LEU A 174 -21.53 2.01 -12.01
CA LEU A 174 -21.07 2.92 -10.96
C LEU A 174 -19.63 3.33 -11.24
N ALA A 175 -18.71 2.40 -11.46
CA ALA A 175 -17.31 2.68 -11.74
C ALA A 175 -17.11 3.65 -12.91
N ALA A 176 -17.89 3.46 -13.99
CA ALA A 176 -17.85 4.34 -15.17
C ALA A 176 -18.42 5.75 -14.91
N SER A 177 -19.23 5.94 -13.87
CA SER A 177 -19.80 7.21 -13.48
C SER A 177 -18.90 8.04 -12.54
N LEU A 178 -17.89 7.42 -11.94
CA LEU A 178 -16.98 8.07 -10.98
C LEU A 178 -15.76 8.69 -11.69
N PRO A 179 -15.20 9.80 -11.15
CA PRO A 179 -13.98 10.39 -11.68
C PRO A 179 -12.80 9.41 -11.67
N SER A 180 -12.16 9.16 -12.80
CA SER A 180 -11.00 8.25 -12.89
C SER A 180 -9.80 8.69 -12.02
N ALA A 181 -9.64 10.01 -11.84
CA ALA A 181 -8.60 10.57 -10.98
C ALA A 181 -8.75 10.21 -9.49
N ASP A 182 -9.94 9.78 -9.08
CA ASP A 182 -10.24 9.37 -7.70
C ASP A 182 -9.97 7.88 -7.43
N ALA A 183 -9.78 7.08 -8.49
CA ALA A 183 -9.76 5.62 -8.39
C ALA A 183 -8.53 5.09 -7.65
N LEU A 184 -7.36 5.67 -7.96
CA LEU A 184 -6.08 5.23 -7.41
C LEU A 184 -5.14 6.43 -7.27
N LEU A 185 -4.53 6.55 -6.09
CA LEU A 185 -3.63 7.65 -5.75
C LEU A 185 -2.21 7.16 -5.44
N GLY A 186 -1.22 7.92 -5.88
CA GLY A 186 0.07 7.97 -5.24
C GLY A 186 0.04 8.98 -4.09
N LEU A 187 0.78 8.74 -3.03
CA LEU A 187 0.86 9.61 -1.86
C LEU A 187 2.31 10.08 -1.66
N ARG A 188 2.54 11.39 -1.76
CA ARG A 188 3.82 11.98 -1.35
C ARG A 188 3.68 12.59 0.04
N LEU A 189 4.45 12.05 1.00
CA LEU A 189 4.49 12.54 2.36
C LEU A 189 5.79 13.32 2.58
N GLN A 190 5.70 14.46 3.23
CA GLN A 190 6.86 15.29 3.60
C GLN A 190 6.88 15.53 5.10
N SER A 191 8.03 15.22 5.71
CA SER A 191 8.28 15.48 7.13
C SER A 191 8.54 16.98 7.38
N PRO A 192 8.47 17.43 8.64
CA PRO A 192 8.89 18.79 9.01
C PRO A 192 10.34 19.11 8.65
N SER A 193 11.22 18.11 8.60
CA SER A 193 12.62 18.24 8.16
C SER A 193 12.79 18.41 6.66
N GLY A 194 11.70 18.31 5.87
CA GLY A 194 11.74 18.38 4.41
C GLY A 194 12.03 17.04 3.71
N ARG A 195 12.34 15.97 4.46
CA ARG A 195 12.52 14.62 3.89
C ARG A 195 11.20 14.05 3.44
N SER A 196 11.21 13.23 2.38
CA SER A 196 9.98 12.78 1.75
C SER A 196 9.94 11.28 1.42
N LEU A 197 8.74 10.71 1.60
CA LEU A 197 8.35 9.38 1.16
C LEU A 197 7.34 9.52 0.02
N VAL A 198 7.49 8.70 -1.02
CA VAL A 198 6.42 8.45 -1.99
C VAL A 198 5.94 6.99 -1.86
N TYR A 199 4.62 6.81 -1.72
CA TYR A 199 3.97 5.52 -1.56
C TYR A 199 3.01 5.26 -2.71
N MET A 200 3.26 4.20 -3.49
CA MET A 200 2.53 3.82 -4.69
C MET A 200 2.38 2.28 -4.74
N PRO A 201 1.42 1.68 -4.01
CA PRO A 201 1.29 0.21 -3.91
C PRO A 201 0.67 -0.44 -5.15
N GLY A 202 0.07 0.32 -6.05
CA GLY A 202 -0.47 -0.11 -7.34
C GLY A 202 -0.16 0.92 -8.40
N VAL A 203 0.48 0.54 -9.50
CA VAL A 203 0.87 1.44 -10.59
C VAL A 203 0.60 0.76 -11.94
N PRO A 204 -0.40 1.21 -12.70
CA PRO A 204 -0.73 0.62 -14.01
C PRO A 204 0.33 0.87 -15.08
N SER A 205 0.90 2.08 -15.10
CA SER A 205 1.87 2.53 -16.10
C SER A 205 2.70 3.70 -15.57
N ILE A 206 3.86 3.94 -16.19
CA ILE A 206 4.64 5.16 -15.94
C ILE A 206 4.06 6.30 -16.78
N GLU A 207 3.72 7.40 -16.11
CA GLU A 207 3.17 8.58 -16.73
C GLU A 207 3.96 9.84 -16.34
N GLN A 208 4.20 10.70 -17.30
CA GLN A 208 4.95 11.95 -17.10
C GLN A 208 4.32 12.85 -16.02
N ALA A 209 3.01 12.78 -15.88
CA ALA A 209 2.23 13.62 -14.94
C ALA A 209 2.71 13.48 -13.48
N TRP A 210 3.05 12.28 -13.03
CA TRP A 210 3.44 12.03 -11.65
C TRP A 210 4.95 11.78 -11.43
N LEU A 211 5.77 11.60 -12.49
CA LEU A 211 7.22 11.38 -12.37
C LEU A 211 7.91 12.48 -11.55
N LYS A 212 7.49 13.74 -11.72
CA LYS A 212 8.01 14.87 -10.95
C LYS A 212 7.98 14.66 -9.43
N HIS A 213 7.03 13.85 -8.93
CA HIS A 213 6.92 13.56 -7.50
C HIS A 213 7.98 12.58 -7.00
N LEU A 214 8.58 11.79 -7.92
CA LEU A 214 9.61 10.80 -7.61
C LEU A 214 11.02 11.39 -7.64
N GLU A 215 11.29 12.38 -8.49
CA GLU A 215 12.63 12.90 -8.76
C GLU A 215 13.36 13.42 -7.52
N ALA A 216 12.60 13.94 -6.55
CA ALA A 216 13.13 14.54 -5.33
C ALA A 216 12.69 13.81 -4.04
N CYS A 217 12.21 12.56 -4.13
CA CYS A 217 11.88 11.81 -2.93
C CYS A 217 13.11 11.10 -2.33
N ASP A 218 13.12 10.97 -1.02
CA ASP A 218 14.20 10.28 -0.30
C ASP A 218 13.95 8.78 -0.24
N LEU A 219 12.68 8.36 -0.08
CA LEU A 219 12.23 6.99 -0.08
C LEU A 219 11.08 6.81 -1.06
N LEU A 220 11.19 5.81 -1.93
CA LEU A 220 10.13 5.37 -2.84
C LEU A 220 9.69 3.96 -2.47
N LEU A 221 8.45 3.81 -2.01
CA LEU A 221 7.75 2.53 -1.86
C LEU A 221 6.86 2.33 -3.09
N PHE A 222 7.28 1.45 -3.98
CA PHE A 222 6.70 1.31 -5.32
C PHE A 222 6.11 -0.08 -5.54
N ASP A 223 5.12 -0.16 -6.41
CA ASP A 223 4.44 -1.38 -6.84
C ASP A 223 5.43 -2.46 -7.31
N GLY A 224 5.47 -3.57 -6.61
CA GLY A 224 6.27 -4.75 -6.92
C GLY A 224 5.43 -6.00 -7.14
N THR A 225 4.15 -5.85 -7.49
CA THR A 225 3.17 -6.95 -7.50
C THR A 225 3.62 -8.12 -8.37
N PHE A 226 3.99 -7.90 -9.62
CA PHE A 226 4.38 -8.97 -10.54
C PHE A 226 5.77 -8.72 -11.15
N CYS A 227 6.55 -9.79 -11.31
CA CYS A 227 7.85 -9.71 -11.97
C CYS A 227 7.68 -9.51 -13.49
N THR A 228 6.79 -10.26 -14.13
CA THR A 228 6.48 -10.15 -15.57
C THR A 228 4.98 -9.99 -15.79
N ASP A 229 4.60 -9.45 -16.95
CA ASP A 229 3.19 -9.19 -17.27
C ASP A 229 2.33 -10.48 -17.28
N ASP A 230 2.90 -11.57 -17.77
CA ASP A 230 2.23 -12.87 -17.91
C ASP A 230 2.43 -13.83 -16.72
N GLU A 231 3.06 -13.37 -15.62
CA GLU A 231 3.46 -14.22 -14.48
C GLU A 231 2.32 -15.09 -13.95
N LEU A 232 1.19 -14.47 -13.65
CA LEU A 232 0.05 -15.19 -13.09
C LEU A 232 -0.60 -16.14 -14.10
N VAL A 233 -0.70 -15.70 -15.36
CA VAL A 233 -1.23 -16.52 -16.47
C VAL A 233 -0.39 -17.78 -16.66
N ARG A 234 0.94 -17.67 -16.64
CA ARG A 234 1.84 -18.83 -16.74
C ARG A 234 1.70 -19.82 -15.58
N ILE A 235 1.48 -19.31 -14.37
CA ILE A 235 1.39 -20.16 -13.17
C ILE A 235 0.01 -20.84 -13.07
N GLN A 236 -1.04 -20.15 -13.44
CA GLN A 236 -2.42 -20.66 -13.32
C GLN A 236 -2.96 -21.30 -14.60
N GLY A 237 -2.30 -21.10 -15.74
CA GLY A 237 -2.76 -21.53 -17.05
C GLY A 237 -3.93 -20.70 -17.61
N THR A 238 -4.42 -19.73 -16.87
CA THR A 238 -5.53 -18.83 -17.21
C THR A 238 -5.48 -17.59 -16.32
N GLY A 239 -6.32 -16.59 -16.63
CA GLY A 239 -6.43 -15.39 -15.81
C GLY A 239 -6.04 -14.13 -16.56
N ARG A 240 -5.74 -13.08 -15.80
CA ARG A 240 -5.38 -11.74 -16.30
C ARG A 240 -3.90 -11.49 -16.17
N THR A 241 -3.36 -10.64 -17.06
CA THR A 241 -1.99 -10.16 -16.98
C THR A 241 -1.85 -9.12 -15.85
N ALA A 242 -0.61 -8.80 -15.47
CA ALA A 242 -0.32 -7.78 -14.48
C ALA A 242 -0.98 -6.44 -14.86
N ARG A 243 -0.82 -5.99 -16.10
CA ARG A 243 -1.39 -4.74 -16.62
C ARG A 243 -2.92 -4.75 -16.62
N GLN A 244 -3.54 -5.88 -16.95
CA GLN A 244 -5.01 -6.04 -16.87
C GLN A 244 -5.53 -6.01 -15.42
N MET A 245 -4.65 -6.21 -14.45
CA MET A 245 -4.95 -6.11 -13.02
C MET A 245 -4.56 -4.75 -12.43
N GLY A 246 -4.09 -3.81 -13.24
CA GLY A 246 -3.71 -2.47 -12.79
C GLY A 246 -2.28 -2.37 -12.22
N HIS A 247 -1.41 -3.34 -12.56
CA HIS A 247 -0.02 -3.37 -12.10
C HIS A 247 0.94 -3.44 -13.28
N MET A 248 1.93 -2.57 -13.31
CA MET A 248 3.02 -2.71 -14.26
C MET A 248 4.03 -3.77 -13.78
N PRO A 249 4.65 -4.55 -14.70
CA PRO A 249 5.64 -5.52 -14.30
C PRO A 249 6.93 -4.85 -13.78
N VAL A 250 7.65 -5.57 -12.91
CA VAL A 250 8.97 -5.15 -12.42
C VAL A 250 10.01 -5.21 -13.53
N SER A 251 10.05 -6.30 -14.29
CA SER A 251 11.05 -6.58 -15.31
C SER A 251 10.56 -6.35 -16.74
N GLY A 252 11.48 -6.44 -17.70
CA GLY A 252 11.22 -6.22 -19.11
C GLY A 252 11.48 -4.76 -19.54
N PRO A 253 11.48 -4.50 -20.86
CA PRO A 253 11.79 -3.17 -21.40
C PRO A 253 10.79 -2.09 -20.96
N ASP A 254 9.53 -2.49 -20.75
CA ASP A 254 8.44 -1.62 -20.29
C ASP A 254 8.15 -1.83 -18.80
N GLY A 255 9.07 -2.47 -18.06
CA GLY A 255 8.96 -2.69 -16.62
C GLY A 255 9.46 -1.52 -15.78
N SER A 256 9.14 -1.52 -14.50
CA SER A 256 9.52 -0.43 -13.59
C SER A 256 11.04 -0.32 -13.37
N LEU A 257 11.80 -1.42 -13.43
CA LEU A 257 13.27 -1.37 -13.36
C LEU A 257 13.86 -0.53 -14.48
N ALA A 258 13.41 -0.72 -15.70
CA ALA A 258 13.88 0.03 -16.87
C ALA A 258 13.35 1.47 -16.86
N GLY A 259 12.04 1.63 -16.64
CA GLY A 259 11.39 2.93 -16.71
C GLY A 259 11.83 3.93 -15.64
N LEU A 260 12.24 3.45 -14.46
CA LEU A 260 12.69 4.27 -13.34
C LEU A 260 14.20 4.20 -13.08
N ALA A 261 14.99 3.69 -14.04
CA ALA A 261 16.46 3.59 -13.94
C ALA A 261 17.16 4.95 -13.73
N HIS A 262 16.54 6.03 -14.19
CA HIS A 262 17.05 7.39 -14.05
C HIS A 262 16.98 7.94 -12.61
N LEU A 263 16.16 7.35 -11.72
CA LEU A 263 16.03 7.77 -10.33
C LEU A 263 17.23 7.28 -9.51
N GLN A 264 18.25 8.14 -9.34
CA GLN A 264 19.50 7.78 -8.65
C GLN A 264 19.53 8.20 -7.17
N ARG A 265 18.72 9.18 -6.77
CA ARG A 265 18.79 9.78 -5.41
C ARG A 265 17.93 9.07 -4.38
N SER A 266 16.84 8.48 -4.82
CA SER A 266 15.87 7.84 -3.92
C SER A 266 16.32 6.45 -3.49
N ARG A 267 16.12 6.11 -2.23
CA ARG A 267 16.09 4.71 -1.79
C ARG A 267 14.82 4.09 -2.35
N LYS A 268 14.95 3.05 -3.16
CA LYS A 268 13.85 2.45 -3.93
C LYS A 268 13.51 1.07 -3.39
N VAL A 269 12.25 0.85 -3.03
CA VAL A 269 11.80 -0.39 -2.40
C VAL A 269 10.50 -0.86 -3.04
N TYR A 270 10.49 -2.07 -3.56
CA TYR A 270 9.27 -2.72 -4.02
C TYR A 270 8.42 -3.17 -2.84
N ILE A 271 7.15 -2.81 -2.85
CA ILE A 271 6.12 -3.21 -1.88
C ILE A 271 4.92 -3.84 -2.61
N HIS A 272 3.93 -4.37 -1.90
CA HIS A 272 2.74 -4.99 -2.50
C HIS A 272 3.10 -6.18 -3.41
N VAL A 273 3.99 -7.05 -2.94
CA VAL A 273 4.54 -8.15 -3.75
C VAL A 273 3.60 -9.36 -3.74
N ASN A 274 3.19 -9.82 -4.93
CA ASN A 274 2.30 -10.99 -5.04
C ASN A 274 3.03 -12.29 -4.65
N ASN A 275 2.29 -13.23 -4.10
CA ASN A 275 2.81 -14.53 -3.64
C ASN A 275 3.50 -15.36 -4.73
N THR A 276 3.18 -15.12 -6.00
CA THR A 276 3.80 -15.81 -7.15
C THR A 276 5.10 -15.18 -7.62
N ASN A 277 5.36 -13.91 -7.24
CA ASN A 277 6.49 -13.16 -7.75
C ASN A 277 7.84 -13.78 -7.28
N PRO A 278 8.75 -14.14 -8.22
CA PRO A 278 10.02 -14.76 -7.88
C PRO A 278 10.96 -13.86 -7.05
N ILE A 279 10.73 -12.53 -7.01
CA ILE A 279 11.55 -11.65 -6.16
C ILE A 279 11.36 -11.89 -4.65
N LEU A 280 10.40 -12.71 -4.24
CA LEU A 280 10.19 -13.15 -2.86
C LEU A 280 11.27 -14.12 -2.38
N ASP A 281 11.89 -14.88 -3.29
CA ASP A 281 13.02 -15.76 -3.01
C ASP A 281 14.32 -14.96 -3.13
N GLU A 282 15.06 -14.82 -2.03
CA GLU A 282 16.30 -14.05 -1.98
C GLU A 282 17.41 -14.62 -2.87
N ASP A 283 17.33 -15.90 -3.22
CA ASP A 283 18.29 -16.60 -4.07
C ASP A 283 17.91 -16.61 -5.56
N SER A 284 16.72 -16.05 -5.92
CA SER A 284 16.27 -16.02 -7.32
C SER A 284 17.11 -15.10 -8.20
N PRO A 285 17.23 -15.40 -9.51
CA PRO A 285 17.85 -14.48 -10.47
C PRO A 285 17.13 -13.14 -10.53
N GLU A 286 15.81 -13.14 -10.42
CA GLU A 286 14.97 -11.93 -10.45
C GLU A 286 15.27 -11.03 -9.24
N ARG A 287 15.45 -11.62 -8.04
CA ARG A 287 15.84 -10.86 -6.85
C ARG A 287 17.23 -10.24 -7.00
N ARG A 288 18.18 -10.97 -7.63
CA ARG A 288 19.50 -10.42 -7.93
C ARG A 288 19.40 -9.25 -8.90
N SER A 289 18.61 -9.36 -9.97
CA SER A 289 18.41 -8.28 -10.94
C SER A 289 17.82 -7.01 -10.29
N VAL A 290 16.87 -7.18 -9.37
CA VAL A 290 16.28 -6.08 -8.58
C VAL A 290 17.36 -5.39 -7.75
N ARG A 291 18.17 -6.15 -7.02
CA ARG A 291 19.26 -5.63 -6.19
C ARG A 291 20.34 -4.93 -7.03
N ASP A 292 20.74 -5.53 -8.13
CA ASP A 292 21.81 -5.01 -9.01
C ASP A 292 21.39 -3.70 -9.70
N ALA A 293 20.07 -3.48 -9.86
CA ALA A 293 19.49 -2.21 -10.30
C ALA A 293 19.33 -1.18 -9.14
N GLY A 294 19.83 -1.47 -7.96
CA GLY A 294 19.76 -0.57 -6.80
C GLY A 294 18.39 -0.49 -6.14
N TRP A 295 17.56 -1.55 -6.25
CA TRP A 295 16.28 -1.67 -5.59
C TRP A 295 16.32 -2.69 -4.45
N GLU A 296 15.50 -2.43 -3.45
CA GLU A 296 15.20 -3.37 -2.37
C GLU A 296 13.81 -3.98 -2.55
N VAL A 297 13.52 -5.06 -1.83
CA VAL A 297 12.17 -5.62 -1.73
C VAL A 297 11.76 -5.57 -0.28
N ALA A 298 10.62 -4.93 0.00
CA ALA A 298 10.08 -4.77 1.34
C ALA A 298 9.84 -6.13 2.01
N HIS A 299 9.96 -6.15 3.31
CA HIS A 299 9.49 -7.23 4.18
C HIS A 299 8.77 -6.62 5.38
N ASP A 300 7.91 -7.42 6.02
CA ASP A 300 7.21 -7.00 7.23
C ASP A 300 8.22 -6.69 8.33
N GLY A 301 8.05 -5.56 8.98
CA GLY A 301 8.95 -5.10 10.01
C GLY A 301 10.08 -4.16 9.55
N MET A 302 10.27 -3.92 8.25
CA MET A 302 11.29 -2.99 7.73
C MET A 302 11.01 -1.55 8.17
N GLU A 303 12.06 -0.82 8.57
CA GLU A 303 11.97 0.55 9.12
C GLU A 303 12.89 1.52 8.38
N PHE A 304 12.44 2.78 8.31
CA PHE A 304 13.22 3.89 7.76
C PHE A 304 13.03 5.15 8.61
N ASP A 305 14.10 5.94 8.73
CA ASP A 305 14.11 7.27 9.34
C ASP A 305 14.39 8.35 8.28
N LEU A 306 13.46 9.29 8.11
CA LEU A 306 13.47 10.36 7.11
C LEU A 306 13.46 11.76 7.75
#